data_e71eabd097218f965451cdf0d5c330b3
#
_entry.id   e71eabd097218f965451cdf0d5c330b3
#
_cell.length_a   1.000
_cell.length_b   1.000
_cell.length_c   1.000
_cell.angle_alpha   90.00
_cell.angle_beta   90.00
_cell.angle_gamma   90.00
#
_symmetry.space_group_name_H-M   'P 1'
#
loop_
_entity.id
_entity.type
_entity.pdbx_description
1 polymer ?
#
loop_
_entity_poly.entity_id
_entity_poly.type
_entity_poly.pdbx_seq_one_letter_code
_entity_poly.pdbx_strand_id
1 'polypeptide(L)'
;MTEAIIKIRGLHKYFGPLHVIKGVDLDVTSGEVVVVIGPSGGGKSTFLRCINFMEEPSDGTVEVDGLEINAGESLRQQRKSIRELRQKAGMVFQQFNLFPHMTTMGNIIEGPVTVKGWSKERAIDKAEELLSWVGLSEKRDEFPSRLSGGQQQRVAIARALCMEPTIMLFDEPTSALDPELINEVTEVMERLAEQGMTMVVVTHELHFARDVSDRVILMADGGWAEISPPGEFFTNPKEERTRQFLAHIL
;
A
#
# COMPACT_ATOMS: atom_id res chain seq x y z
N MET A 1 -13.98 4.25 -21.01
CA MET A 1 -13.53 3.26 -20.00
C MET A 1 -12.18 3.73 -19.54
N THR A 2 -12.03 4.05 -18.27
CA THR A 2 -10.73 4.42 -17.66
C THR A 2 -9.82 3.19 -17.74
N GLU A 3 -8.62 3.36 -18.26
CA GLU A 3 -7.64 2.28 -18.39
C GLU A 3 -7.16 1.86 -17.00
N ALA A 4 -7.03 0.54 -16.76
CA ALA A 4 -6.53 0.02 -15.50
C ALA A 4 -5.03 0.33 -15.37
N ILE A 5 -4.65 0.95 -14.25
CA ILE A 5 -3.26 1.32 -13.93
C ILE A 5 -2.52 0.16 -13.23
N ILE A 6 -3.25 -0.73 -12.55
CA ILE A 6 -2.74 -2.01 -12.03
C ILE A 6 -3.52 -3.11 -12.72
N LYS A 7 -2.82 -4.09 -13.30
CA LYS A 7 -3.41 -5.30 -13.86
C LYS A 7 -2.66 -6.51 -13.29
N ILE A 8 -3.39 -7.40 -12.67
CA ILE A 8 -2.86 -8.64 -12.08
C ILE A 8 -3.60 -9.79 -12.73
N ARG A 9 -2.86 -10.80 -13.23
CA ARG A 9 -3.42 -11.97 -13.90
C ARG A 9 -2.81 -13.24 -13.39
N GLY A 10 -3.67 -14.16 -12.95
CA GLY A 10 -3.27 -15.50 -12.51
C GLY A 10 -2.19 -15.48 -11.46
N LEU A 11 -2.22 -14.55 -10.51
CA LEU A 11 -1.15 -14.38 -9.52
C LEU A 11 -1.14 -15.55 -8.54
N HIS A 12 -0.05 -16.29 -8.50
CA HIS A 12 0.19 -17.36 -7.54
C HIS A 12 1.39 -17.05 -6.66
N LYS A 13 1.32 -17.46 -5.39
CA LYS A 13 2.47 -17.43 -4.49
C LYS A 13 2.53 -18.69 -3.64
N TYR A 14 3.67 -19.34 -3.69
CA TYR A 14 4.02 -20.49 -2.87
C TYR A 14 5.17 -20.14 -1.93
N PHE A 15 5.11 -20.65 -0.69
CA PHE A 15 6.24 -20.73 0.23
C PHE A 15 6.52 -22.21 0.52
N GLY A 16 7.47 -22.80 -0.18
CA GLY A 16 7.66 -24.24 -0.17
C GLY A 16 6.36 -24.95 -0.62
N PRO A 17 5.79 -25.87 0.20
CA PRO A 17 4.55 -26.56 -0.13
C PRO A 17 3.28 -25.71 0.12
N LEU A 18 3.40 -24.60 0.82
CA LEU A 18 2.25 -23.76 1.20
C LEU A 18 1.84 -22.85 0.05
N HIS A 19 0.63 -23.05 -0.49
CA HIS A 19 0.02 -22.21 -1.52
C HIS A 19 -0.74 -21.05 -0.88
N VAL A 20 -0.14 -19.87 -0.83
CA VAL A 20 -0.67 -18.70 -0.10
C VAL A 20 -1.57 -17.84 -0.97
N ILE A 21 -1.23 -17.64 -2.27
CA ILE A 21 -2.08 -16.93 -3.23
C ILE A 21 -2.39 -17.89 -4.37
N LYS A 22 -3.68 -18.04 -4.69
CA LYS A 22 -4.20 -19.13 -5.50
C LYS A 22 -4.83 -18.66 -6.82
N GLY A 23 -4.05 -17.95 -7.65
CA GLY A 23 -4.50 -17.55 -8.98
C GLY A 23 -5.49 -16.39 -8.94
N VAL A 24 -5.12 -15.28 -8.31
CA VAL A 24 -5.98 -14.09 -8.21
C VAL A 24 -5.77 -13.15 -9.39
N ASP A 25 -6.87 -12.55 -9.86
CA ASP A 25 -6.90 -11.50 -10.87
C ASP A 25 -7.44 -10.21 -10.25
N LEU A 26 -6.87 -9.06 -10.64
CA LEU A 26 -7.34 -7.75 -10.19
C LEU A 26 -6.98 -6.68 -11.20
N ASP A 27 -7.95 -5.83 -11.53
CA ASP A 27 -7.73 -4.56 -12.21
C ASP A 27 -8.03 -3.42 -11.25
N VAL A 28 -7.16 -2.40 -11.21
CA VAL A 28 -7.40 -1.16 -10.47
C VAL A 28 -7.26 0.00 -11.44
N THR A 29 -8.28 0.86 -11.49
CA THR A 29 -8.27 2.05 -12.36
C THR A 29 -7.53 3.22 -11.70
N SER A 30 -7.10 4.19 -12.52
CA SER A 30 -6.44 5.39 -11.99
C SER A 30 -7.39 6.17 -11.05
N GLY A 31 -6.88 6.55 -9.88
CA GLY A 31 -7.64 7.25 -8.84
C GLY A 31 -8.51 6.35 -7.97
N GLU A 32 -8.56 5.04 -8.23
CA GLU A 32 -9.38 4.10 -7.47
C GLU A 32 -8.70 3.70 -6.15
N VAL A 33 -9.51 3.63 -5.10
CA VAL A 33 -9.13 3.12 -3.78
C VAL A 33 -9.71 1.72 -3.58
N VAL A 34 -8.84 0.70 -3.59
CA VAL A 34 -9.21 -0.70 -3.33
C VAL A 34 -8.76 -1.10 -1.94
N VAL A 35 -9.69 -1.53 -1.10
CA VAL A 35 -9.38 -2.03 0.24
C VAL A 35 -9.49 -3.53 0.29
N VAL A 36 -8.45 -4.20 0.79
CA VAL A 36 -8.40 -5.66 0.98
C VAL A 36 -8.46 -5.97 2.46
N ILE A 37 -9.53 -6.64 2.88
CA ILE A 37 -9.74 -7.12 4.24
C ILE A 37 -9.80 -8.65 4.28
N GLY A 38 -9.81 -9.23 5.48
CA GLY A 38 -9.94 -10.68 5.65
C GLY A 38 -9.18 -11.21 6.87
N PRO A 39 -9.33 -12.49 7.17
CA PRO A 39 -8.70 -13.11 8.35
C PRO A 39 -7.17 -13.03 8.30
N SER A 40 -6.55 -13.07 9.49
CA SER A 40 -5.09 -13.18 9.60
C SER A 40 -4.60 -14.45 8.92
N GLY A 41 -3.45 -14.37 8.24
CA GLY A 41 -2.92 -15.48 7.45
C GLY A 41 -3.62 -15.72 6.09
N GLY A 42 -4.62 -14.92 5.71
CA GLY A 42 -5.35 -15.05 4.44
C GLY A 42 -4.54 -14.70 3.18
N GLY A 43 -3.31 -14.17 3.32
CA GLY A 43 -2.45 -13.83 2.19
C GLY A 43 -2.42 -12.35 1.79
N LYS A 44 -3.16 -11.47 2.50
CA LYS A 44 -3.32 -10.03 2.16
C LYS A 44 -1.99 -9.28 1.99
N SER A 45 -1.13 -9.29 3.01
CA SER A 45 0.19 -8.64 2.96
C SER A 45 1.09 -9.27 1.90
N THR A 46 1.01 -10.59 1.72
CA THR A 46 1.74 -11.30 0.66
C THR A 46 1.29 -10.84 -0.72
N PHE A 47 -0.04 -10.74 -0.94
CA PHE A 47 -0.61 -10.21 -2.18
C PHE A 47 -0.10 -8.79 -2.45
N LEU A 48 -0.23 -7.90 -1.46
CA LEU A 48 0.20 -6.50 -1.61
C LEU A 48 1.70 -6.41 -1.95
N ARG A 49 2.53 -7.21 -1.29
CA ARG A 49 3.99 -7.26 -1.55
C ARG A 49 4.35 -7.91 -2.88
N CYS A 50 3.48 -8.71 -3.46
CA CYS A 50 3.66 -9.21 -4.82
C CYS A 50 3.48 -8.11 -5.87
N ILE A 51 2.64 -7.09 -5.62
CA ILE A 51 2.44 -5.99 -6.58
C ILE A 51 3.73 -5.22 -6.84
N ASN A 52 4.56 -5.01 -5.81
CA ASN A 52 5.84 -4.31 -5.95
C ASN A 52 7.07 -5.26 -5.99
N PHE A 53 6.85 -6.55 -6.12
CA PHE A 53 7.92 -7.58 -6.13
C PHE A 53 8.81 -7.59 -4.88
N MET A 54 8.34 -7.08 -3.74
CA MET A 54 9.00 -7.36 -2.45
C MET A 54 8.90 -8.84 -2.09
N GLU A 55 7.73 -9.43 -2.37
CA GLU A 55 7.56 -10.87 -2.48
C GLU A 55 7.45 -11.23 -3.96
N GLU A 56 8.35 -12.06 -4.42
CA GLU A 56 8.31 -12.53 -5.80
C GLU A 56 7.14 -13.48 -6.01
N PRO A 57 6.18 -13.15 -6.91
CA PRO A 57 5.15 -14.11 -7.28
C PRO A 57 5.75 -15.40 -7.83
N SER A 58 5.07 -16.52 -7.64
CA SER A 58 5.52 -17.81 -8.17
C SER A 58 5.03 -18.05 -9.60
N ASP A 59 3.92 -17.41 -9.98
CA ASP A 59 3.34 -17.47 -11.32
C ASP A 59 2.40 -16.28 -11.53
N GLY A 60 2.03 -15.98 -12.77
CA GLY A 60 1.15 -14.90 -13.16
C GLY A 60 1.89 -13.64 -13.61
N THR A 61 1.13 -12.57 -13.88
CA THR A 61 1.68 -11.29 -14.32
C THR A 61 1.21 -10.14 -13.43
N VAL A 62 2.07 -9.15 -13.26
CA VAL A 62 1.77 -7.88 -12.60
C VAL A 62 2.17 -6.74 -13.52
N GLU A 63 1.20 -5.91 -13.90
CA GLU A 63 1.43 -4.68 -14.64
C GLU A 63 1.09 -3.49 -13.75
N VAL A 64 1.98 -2.50 -13.68
CA VAL A 64 1.75 -1.23 -13.00
C VAL A 64 2.14 -0.10 -13.96
N ASP A 65 1.17 0.76 -14.29
CA ASP A 65 1.36 1.93 -15.14
C ASP A 65 2.11 1.58 -16.44
N GLY A 66 1.59 0.55 -17.15
CA GLY A 66 2.10 0.06 -18.43
C GLY A 66 3.39 -0.76 -18.34
N LEU A 67 3.93 -0.97 -17.15
CA LEU A 67 5.11 -1.82 -16.94
C LEU A 67 4.69 -3.21 -16.47
N GLU A 68 4.71 -4.18 -17.38
CA GLU A 68 4.38 -5.58 -17.10
C GLU A 68 5.62 -6.38 -16.69
N ILE A 69 5.47 -7.21 -15.67
CA ILE A 69 6.47 -8.15 -15.18
C ILE A 69 5.81 -9.53 -15.05
N ASN A 70 6.44 -10.55 -15.66
CA ASN A 70 5.99 -11.93 -15.60
C ASN A 70 6.72 -12.69 -14.48
N ALA A 71 5.94 -13.24 -13.55
CA ALA A 71 6.48 -14.18 -12.57
C ALA A 71 6.94 -15.48 -13.28
N GLY A 72 7.98 -16.09 -12.78
CA GLY A 72 8.55 -17.30 -13.41
C GLY A 72 9.60 -17.03 -14.47
N GLU A 73 9.70 -15.83 -15.01
CA GLU A 73 10.86 -15.44 -15.81
C GLU A 73 12.05 -15.09 -14.92
N SER A 74 13.25 -15.17 -15.49
CA SER A 74 14.49 -14.89 -14.76
C SER A 74 14.48 -13.46 -14.16
N LEU A 75 14.40 -13.34 -12.85
CA LEU A 75 14.54 -12.06 -12.11
C LEU A 75 15.78 -11.27 -12.52
N ARG A 76 16.85 -11.98 -12.91
CA ARG A 76 18.09 -11.33 -13.35
C ARG A 76 17.88 -10.51 -14.62
N GLN A 77 16.99 -10.96 -15.51
CA GLN A 77 16.62 -10.26 -16.74
C GLN A 77 15.65 -9.12 -16.45
N GLN A 78 14.79 -9.27 -15.44
CA GLN A 78 13.74 -8.29 -15.09
C GLN A 78 14.17 -7.29 -14.00
N ARG A 79 15.39 -7.32 -13.50
CA ARG A 79 15.86 -6.42 -12.43
C ARG A 79 15.63 -4.92 -12.70
N LYS A 80 15.78 -4.52 -13.95
CA LYS A 80 15.56 -3.11 -14.34
C LYS A 80 14.08 -2.76 -14.22
N SER A 81 13.22 -3.59 -14.77
CA SER A 81 11.75 -3.40 -14.72
C SER A 81 11.22 -3.43 -13.28
N ILE A 82 11.72 -4.35 -12.44
CA ILE A 82 11.35 -4.38 -11.01
C ILE A 82 11.79 -3.10 -10.28
N ARG A 83 12.96 -2.56 -10.57
CA ARG A 83 13.40 -1.28 -9.98
C ARG A 83 12.51 -0.12 -10.42
N GLU A 84 12.15 -0.09 -11.68
CA GLU A 84 11.28 0.93 -12.24
C GLU A 84 9.87 0.83 -11.65
N LEU A 85 9.32 -0.37 -11.55
CA LEU A 85 8.03 -0.63 -10.91
C LEU A 85 8.03 -0.12 -9.45
N ARG A 86 9.08 -0.42 -8.68
CA ARG A 86 9.22 0.04 -7.29
C ARG A 86 9.32 1.55 -7.14
N GLN A 87 9.70 2.29 -8.17
CA GLN A 87 9.66 3.75 -8.15
C GLN A 87 8.26 4.28 -8.45
N LYS A 88 7.45 3.53 -9.19
CA LYS A 88 6.05 3.84 -9.50
C LYS A 88 5.10 3.45 -8.35
N ALA A 89 5.46 2.47 -7.54
CA ALA A 89 4.66 1.94 -6.44
C ALA A 89 5.25 2.33 -5.08
N GLY A 90 4.73 3.38 -4.47
CA GLY A 90 5.04 3.73 -3.08
C GLY A 90 4.50 2.68 -2.13
N MET A 91 5.27 2.33 -1.09
CA MET A 91 4.85 1.33 -0.10
C MET A 91 4.99 1.87 1.32
N VAL A 92 3.92 1.70 2.09
CA VAL A 92 3.84 2.02 3.51
C VAL A 92 3.56 0.72 4.28
N PHE A 93 4.34 0.46 5.32
CA PHE A 93 4.31 -0.80 6.08
C PHE A 93 3.66 -0.62 7.44
N GLN A 94 3.24 -1.72 8.05
CA GLN A 94 2.78 -1.80 9.42
C GLN A 94 3.84 -1.30 10.41
N GLN A 95 5.08 -1.74 10.25
CA GLN A 95 6.23 -1.16 10.93
C GLN A 95 6.74 0.00 10.08
N PHE A 96 6.95 1.15 10.68
CA PHE A 96 7.27 2.41 10.00
C PHE A 96 8.52 2.33 9.11
N ASN A 97 9.45 1.44 9.46
CA ASN A 97 10.70 1.16 8.73
C ASN A 97 11.50 2.44 8.41
N LEU A 98 11.48 3.41 9.32
CA LEU A 98 12.31 4.59 9.21
C LEU A 98 13.77 4.23 9.51
N PHE A 99 14.69 4.91 8.84
CA PHE A 99 16.12 4.80 9.10
C PHE A 99 16.41 5.47 10.47
N PRO A 100 16.77 4.71 11.52
CA PRO A 100 16.87 5.26 12.87
C PRO A 100 18.03 6.23 13.06
N HIS A 101 19.02 6.18 12.18
CA HIS A 101 20.22 7.03 12.17
C HIS A 101 20.06 8.30 11.34
N MET A 102 18.90 8.50 10.70
CA MET A 102 18.57 9.67 9.90
C MET A 102 17.47 10.49 10.58
N THR A 103 17.50 11.81 10.40
CA THR A 103 16.40 12.69 10.79
C THR A 103 15.16 12.43 9.94
N THR A 104 14.03 13.03 10.31
CA THR A 104 12.80 13.04 9.51
C THR A 104 13.07 13.49 8.08
N MET A 105 13.70 14.64 7.91
CA MET A 105 14.12 15.16 6.59
C MET A 105 15.00 14.15 5.86
N GLY A 106 16.02 13.61 6.54
CA GLY A 106 16.92 12.61 5.93
C GLY A 106 16.19 11.37 5.43
N ASN A 107 15.21 10.86 6.20
CA ASN A 107 14.38 9.74 5.78
C ASN A 107 13.57 10.02 4.50
N ILE A 108 13.03 11.22 4.37
CA ILE A 108 12.15 11.58 3.24
C ILE A 108 12.98 11.77 1.96
N ILE A 109 14.13 12.46 2.03
CA ILE A 109 14.91 12.81 0.84
C ILE A 109 15.83 11.69 0.34
N GLU A 110 16.11 10.67 1.12
CA GLU A 110 17.06 9.60 0.78
C GLU A 110 16.72 8.92 -0.55
N GLY A 111 15.47 8.52 -0.72
CA GLY A 111 15.01 7.86 -1.95
C GLY A 111 15.16 8.77 -3.20
N PRO A 112 14.58 9.96 -3.20
CA PRO A 112 14.73 10.90 -4.32
C PRO A 112 16.17 11.21 -4.71
N VAL A 113 17.05 11.43 -3.75
CA VAL A 113 18.47 11.74 -4.00
C VAL A 113 19.20 10.51 -4.53
N THR A 114 19.11 9.37 -3.81
CA THR A 114 19.93 8.19 -4.09
C THR A 114 19.40 7.36 -5.27
N VAL A 115 18.07 7.26 -5.43
CA VAL A 115 17.44 6.39 -6.45
C VAL A 115 17.07 7.18 -7.70
N LYS A 116 16.45 8.36 -7.56
CA LYS A 116 16.04 9.21 -8.70
C LYS A 116 17.14 10.16 -9.17
N GLY A 117 18.22 10.32 -8.39
CA GLY A 117 19.32 11.23 -8.74
C GLY A 117 18.93 12.72 -8.68
N TRP A 118 17.93 13.09 -7.86
CA TRP A 118 17.55 14.49 -7.69
C TRP A 118 18.67 15.27 -7.00
N SER A 119 18.75 16.58 -7.27
CA SER A 119 19.56 17.46 -6.44
C SER A 119 19.00 17.48 -5.02
N LYS A 120 19.89 17.69 -4.05
CA LYS A 120 19.50 17.74 -2.63
C LYS A 120 18.51 18.87 -2.36
N GLU A 121 18.70 20.01 -3.02
CA GLU A 121 17.82 21.17 -2.90
C GLU A 121 16.40 20.83 -3.35
N ARG A 122 16.23 20.26 -4.55
CA ARG A 122 14.91 19.81 -5.04
C ARG A 122 14.24 18.81 -4.10
N ALA A 123 15.02 17.87 -3.56
CA ALA A 123 14.49 16.86 -2.64
C ALA A 123 14.05 17.48 -1.31
N ILE A 124 14.80 18.47 -0.79
CA ILE A 124 14.45 19.21 0.43
C ILE A 124 13.17 20.02 0.21
N ASP A 125 13.06 20.80 -0.88
CA ASP A 125 11.88 21.61 -1.17
C ASP A 125 10.61 20.71 -1.22
N LYS A 126 10.69 19.56 -1.90
CA LYS A 126 9.57 18.61 -1.95
C LYS A 126 9.28 17.98 -0.59
N ALA A 127 10.29 17.66 0.19
CA ALA A 127 10.12 17.10 1.53
C ALA A 127 9.49 18.10 2.50
N GLU A 128 9.82 19.39 2.42
CA GLU A 128 9.20 20.45 3.24
C GLU A 128 7.71 20.63 2.90
N GLU A 129 7.36 20.60 1.61
CA GLU A 129 5.96 20.58 1.17
C GLU A 129 5.20 19.40 1.80
N LEU A 130 5.77 18.19 1.70
CA LEU A 130 5.15 16.98 2.23
C LEU A 130 5.09 16.97 3.76
N LEU A 131 6.11 17.45 4.46
CA LEU A 131 6.09 17.59 5.91
C LEU A 131 4.99 18.54 6.38
N SER A 132 4.82 19.66 5.67
CA SER A 132 3.70 20.58 5.91
C SER A 132 2.37 19.88 5.66
N TRP A 133 2.26 19.12 4.58
CA TRP A 133 1.04 18.42 4.20
C TRP A 133 0.63 17.34 5.22
N VAL A 134 1.60 16.59 5.81
CA VAL A 134 1.32 15.61 6.88
C VAL A 134 1.32 16.24 8.29
N GLY A 135 1.44 17.57 8.43
CA GLY A 135 1.39 18.28 9.70
C GLY A 135 2.60 18.05 10.60
N LEU A 136 3.81 17.90 10.01
CA LEU A 136 5.05 17.58 10.73
C LEU A 136 6.21 18.54 10.43
N SER A 137 5.94 19.78 9.99
CA SER A 137 6.99 20.78 9.67
C SER A 137 7.98 20.96 10.81
N GLU A 138 7.49 21.04 12.05
CA GLU A 138 8.29 21.23 13.28
C GLU A 138 9.14 19.99 13.65
N LYS A 139 8.90 18.86 12.97
CA LYS A 139 9.61 17.60 13.23
C LYS A 139 10.71 17.29 12.22
N ARG A 140 11.04 18.25 11.35
CA ARG A 140 11.99 18.15 10.26
C ARG A 140 13.34 17.54 10.66
N ASP A 141 13.90 18.01 11.76
CA ASP A 141 15.24 17.66 12.21
C ASP A 141 15.24 16.63 13.35
N GLU A 142 14.05 16.13 13.75
CA GLU A 142 13.92 15.11 14.77
C GLU A 142 14.27 13.71 14.23
N PHE A 143 14.83 12.87 15.10
CA PHE A 143 15.07 11.45 14.80
C PHE A 143 13.83 10.61 15.11
N PRO A 144 13.66 9.43 14.44
CA PRO A 144 12.51 8.54 14.67
C PRO A 144 12.23 8.23 16.13
N SER A 145 13.28 8.09 16.97
CA SER A 145 13.16 7.81 18.40
C SER A 145 12.47 8.91 19.21
N ARG A 146 12.30 10.11 18.64
CA ARG A 146 11.61 11.25 19.27
C ARG A 146 10.23 11.51 18.71
N LEU A 147 9.74 10.63 17.85
CA LEU A 147 8.43 10.72 17.21
C LEU A 147 7.47 9.70 17.82
N SER A 148 6.20 10.09 17.98
CA SER A 148 5.13 9.13 18.27
C SER A 148 4.96 8.13 17.12
N GLY A 149 4.26 7.00 17.35
CA GLY A 149 3.96 6.03 16.31
C GLY A 149 3.22 6.65 15.12
N GLY A 150 2.18 7.45 15.37
CA GLY A 150 1.45 8.16 14.33
C GLY A 150 2.31 9.17 13.56
N GLN A 151 3.21 9.89 14.25
CA GLN A 151 4.18 10.76 13.58
C GLN A 151 5.15 9.97 12.71
N GLN A 152 5.68 8.84 13.20
CA GLN A 152 6.58 7.97 12.41
C GLN A 152 5.87 7.44 11.16
N GLN A 153 4.60 7.05 11.26
CA GLN A 153 3.83 6.57 10.13
C GLN A 153 3.57 7.68 9.11
N ARG A 154 3.24 8.89 9.56
CA ARG A 154 3.08 10.05 8.67
C ARG A 154 4.40 10.42 7.96
N VAL A 155 5.55 10.27 8.63
CA VAL A 155 6.86 10.41 7.98
C VAL A 155 7.08 9.30 6.94
N ALA A 156 6.68 8.05 7.22
CA ALA A 156 6.79 6.96 6.26
C ALA A 156 5.92 7.19 5.01
N ILE A 157 4.72 7.76 5.19
CA ILE A 157 3.86 8.18 4.07
C ILE A 157 4.53 9.30 3.28
N ALA A 158 5.03 10.36 3.93
CA ALA A 158 5.73 11.45 3.25
C ALA A 158 6.97 10.96 2.50
N ARG A 159 7.74 10.01 3.07
CA ARG A 159 8.88 9.37 2.41
C ARG A 159 8.46 8.64 1.12
N ALA A 160 7.36 7.89 1.16
CA ALA A 160 6.85 7.20 -0.03
C ALA A 160 6.37 8.20 -1.09
N LEU A 161 5.64 9.24 -0.70
CA LEU A 161 5.13 10.30 -1.59
C LEU A 161 6.24 11.13 -2.22
N CYS A 162 7.38 11.34 -1.53
CA CYS A 162 8.52 12.09 -2.07
C CYS A 162 9.16 11.41 -3.29
N MET A 163 8.90 10.12 -3.46
CA MET A 163 9.25 9.39 -4.68
C MET A 163 8.30 9.68 -5.86
N GLU A 164 7.28 10.53 -5.69
CA GLU A 164 6.24 10.81 -6.70
C GLU A 164 5.74 9.52 -7.37
N PRO A 165 5.18 8.58 -6.59
CA PRO A 165 4.70 7.31 -7.11
C PRO A 165 3.38 7.48 -7.87
N THR A 166 3.11 6.57 -8.81
CA THR A 166 1.83 6.53 -9.54
C THR A 166 0.73 5.86 -8.72
N ILE A 167 1.12 4.93 -7.85
CA ILE A 167 0.21 4.19 -6.95
C ILE A 167 0.80 4.12 -5.54
N MET A 168 -0.07 4.02 -4.54
CA MET A 168 0.32 3.80 -3.15
C MET A 168 -0.21 2.47 -2.63
N LEU A 169 0.66 1.71 -2.00
CA LEU A 169 0.37 0.42 -1.36
C LEU A 169 0.49 0.57 0.16
N PHE A 170 -0.54 0.21 0.90
CA PHE A 170 -0.56 0.30 2.36
C PHE A 170 -0.75 -1.08 2.99
N ASP A 171 0.23 -1.56 3.74
CA ASP A 171 0.22 -2.86 4.42
C ASP A 171 -0.04 -2.66 5.91
N GLU A 172 -1.30 -2.70 6.32
CA GLU A 172 -1.77 -2.50 7.69
C GLU A 172 -1.18 -1.25 8.38
N PRO A 173 -1.34 -0.04 7.80
CA PRO A 173 -0.61 1.16 8.22
C PRO A 173 -0.91 1.63 9.64
N THR A 174 -1.98 1.17 10.26
CA THR A 174 -2.44 1.59 11.60
C THR A 174 -2.27 0.50 12.65
N SER A 175 -1.98 -0.76 12.26
CA SER A 175 -2.00 -1.92 13.19
C SER A 175 -0.93 -1.87 14.30
N ALA A 176 0.10 -1.04 14.15
CA ALA A 176 1.15 -0.85 15.17
C ALA A 176 0.95 0.43 16.01
N LEU A 177 -0.21 1.07 15.89
CA LEU A 177 -0.52 2.34 16.55
C LEU A 177 -1.47 2.16 17.73
N ASP A 178 -1.33 3.03 18.72
CA ASP A 178 -2.33 3.18 19.76
C ASP A 178 -3.63 3.75 19.14
N PRO A 179 -4.82 3.36 19.65
CA PRO A 179 -6.11 3.77 19.09
C PRO A 179 -6.27 5.30 18.91
N GLU A 180 -5.66 6.09 19.82
CA GLU A 180 -5.71 7.55 19.77
C GLU A 180 -4.95 8.15 18.56
N LEU A 181 -4.00 7.39 18.00
CA LEU A 181 -3.14 7.83 16.89
C LEU A 181 -3.63 7.34 15.51
N ILE A 182 -4.59 6.42 15.48
CA ILE A 182 -5.12 5.84 14.24
C ILE A 182 -5.71 6.95 13.35
N ASN A 183 -6.50 7.84 13.94
CA ASN A 183 -7.18 8.90 13.20
C ASN A 183 -6.20 9.83 12.48
N GLU A 184 -5.04 10.16 13.08
CA GLU A 184 -4.03 11.01 12.46
C GLU A 184 -3.47 10.44 11.15
N VAL A 185 -3.37 9.12 11.06
CA VAL A 185 -2.88 8.41 9.86
C VAL A 185 -4.01 8.21 8.86
N THR A 186 -5.20 7.87 9.33
CA THR A 186 -6.39 7.66 8.49
C THR A 186 -6.76 8.94 7.75
N GLU A 187 -6.78 10.11 8.42
CA GLU A 187 -7.01 11.42 7.80
C GLU A 187 -6.02 11.74 6.67
N VAL A 188 -4.74 11.36 6.83
CA VAL A 188 -3.75 11.53 5.75
C VAL A 188 -4.08 10.63 4.57
N MET A 189 -4.53 9.40 4.80
CA MET A 189 -4.92 8.46 3.72
C MET A 189 -6.21 8.91 3.03
N GLU A 190 -7.18 9.43 3.77
CA GLU A 190 -8.43 10.03 3.23
C GLU A 190 -8.11 11.19 2.30
N ARG A 191 -7.25 12.10 2.72
CA ARG A 191 -6.80 13.23 1.89
C ARG A 191 -6.06 12.78 0.62
N LEU A 192 -5.33 11.67 0.65
CA LEU A 192 -4.74 11.08 -0.55
C LEU A 192 -5.81 10.57 -1.52
N ALA A 193 -6.84 9.91 -1.00
CA ALA A 193 -7.98 9.45 -1.79
C ALA A 193 -8.72 10.63 -2.45
N GLU A 194 -9.01 11.69 -1.69
CA GLU A 194 -9.64 12.92 -2.20
C GLU A 194 -8.82 13.60 -3.31
N GLN A 195 -7.49 13.49 -3.27
CA GLN A 195 -6.59 13.99 -4.30
C GLN A 195 -6.48 13.07 -5.54
N GLY A 196 -7.22 11.96 -5.56
CA GLY A 196 -7.23 11.02 -6.67
C GLY A 196 -6.02 10.09 -6.71
N MET A 197 -5.33 9.86 -5.59
CA MET A 197 -4.26 8.88 -5.52
C MET A 197 -4.82 7.47 -5.66
N THR A 198 -4.28 6.70 -6.60
CA THR A 198 -4.60 5.27 -6.71
C THR A 198 -4.00 4.51 -5.55
N MET A 199 -4.84 3.76 -4.82
CA MET A 199 -4.39 3.06 -3.61
C MET A 199 -4.88 1.62 -3.56
N VAL A 200 -4.00 0.72 -3.10
CA VAL A 200 -4.38 -0.61 -2.61
C VAL A 200 -4.02 -0.69 -1.14
N VAL A 201 -5.01 -0.89 -0.30
CA VAL A 201 -4.88 -0.78 1.16
C VAL A 201 -5.28 -2.10 1.80
N VAL A 202 -4.35 -2.75 2.48
CA VAL A 202 -4.64 -3.85 3.41
C VAL A 202 -4.85 -3.24 4.79
N THR A 203 -6.02 -3.40 5.38
CA THR A 203 -6.32 -2.82 6.69
C THR A 203 -7.36 -3.63 7.47
N HIS A 204 -7.42 -3.41 8.78
CA HIS A 204 -8.50 -3.85 9.67
C HIS A 204 -9.45 -2.69 10.04
N GLU A 205 -9.19 -1.47 9.54
CA GLU A 205 -10.02 -0.29 9.78
C GLU A 205 -11.27 -0.32 8.89
N LEU A 206 -12.37 -0.84 9.43
CA LEU A 206 -13.61 -0.98 8.67
C LEU A 206 -14.27 0.36 8.30
N HIS A 207 -14.08 1.40 9.12
CA HIS A 207 -14.56 2.75 8.83
C HIS A 207 -13.89 3.27 7.55
N PHE A 208 -12.55 3.16 7.45
CA PHE A 208 -11.83 3.53 6.24
C PHE A 208 -12.32 2.74 5.02
N ALA A 209 -12.47 1.41 5.17
CA ALA A 209 -12.97 0.56 4.09
C ALA A 209 -14.37 0.95 3.62
N ARG A 210 -15.26 1.36 4.55
CA ARG A 210 -16.64 1.73 4.23
C ARG A 210 -16.75 3.14 3.63
N ASP A 211 -16.01 4.09 4.17
CA ASP A 211 -16.25 5.51 3.94
C ASP A 211 -15.35 6.09 2.82
N VAL A 212 -14.21 5.43 2.51
CA VAL A 212 -13.20 5.95 1.58
C VAL A 212 -12.98 5.07 0.34
N SER A 213 -13.23 3.76 0.43
CA SER A 213 -12.93 2.88 -0.70
C SER A 213 -13.99 2.93 -1.80
N ASP A 214 -13.54 2.70 -3.04
CA ASP A 214 -14.41 2.45 -4.19
C ASP A 214 -14.82 0.97 -4.26
N ARG A 215 -13.91 0.07 -3.87
CA ARG A 215 -14.15 -1.36 -3.77
C ARG A 215 -13.53 -1.96 -2.52
N VAL A 216 -14.27 -2.89 -1.93
CA VAL A 216 -13.80 -3.75 -0.83
C VAL A 216 -13.65 -5.17 -1.34
N ILE A 217 -12.55 -5.80 -1.00
CA ILE A 217 -12.24 -7.19 -1.34
C ILE A 217 -12.06 -7.98 -0.05
N LEU A 218 -12.83 -9.04 0.12
CA LEU A 218 -12.54 -10.04 1.14
C LEU A 218 -11.56 -11.08 0.58
N MET A 219 -10.38 -11.13 1.15
CA MET A 219 -9.40 -12.17 0.86
C MET A 219 -9.48 -13.28 1.91
N ALA A 220 -9.77 -14.49 1.48
CA ALA A 220 -9.81 -15.66 2.35
C ALA A 220 -9.23 -16.88 1.63
N ASP A 221 -8.55 -17.74 2.37
CA ASP A 221 -8.00 -19.00 1.87
C ASP A 221 -7.10 -18.88 0.62
N GLY A 222 -6.48 -17.70 0.45
CA GLY A 222 -5.57 -17.39 -0.66
C GLY A 222 -6.25 -16.91 -1.95
N GLY A 223 -7.54 -16.63 -1.94
CA GLY A 223 -8.32 -16.11 -3.07
C GLY A 223 -9.25 -14.98 -2.69
N TRP A 224 -9.92 -14.42 -3.69
CA TRP A 224 -11.00 -13.45 -3.48
C TRP A 224 -12.28 -14.18 -3.10
N ALA A 225 -12.78 -13.96 -1.89
CA ALA A 225 -14.07 -14.47 -1.48
C ALA A 225 -15.21 -13.57 -2.01
N GLU A 226 -15.03 -12.26 -1.94
CA GLU A 226 -15.99 -11.29 -2.49
C GLU A 226 -15.27 -10.02 -2.94
N ILE A 227 -15.76 -9.39 -4.02
CA ILE A 227 -15.37 -8.06 -4.48
C ILE A 227 -16.66 -7.28 -4.70
N SER A 228 -16.88 -6.21 -3.92
CA SER A 228 -18.09 -5.41 -4.01
C SER A 228 -17.81 -3.93 -3.67
N PRO A 229 -18.67 -2.99 -4.11
CA PRO A 229 -18.66 -1.63 -3.56
C PRO A 229 -18.96 -1.65 -2.06
N PRO A 230 -18.41 -0.70 -1.27
CA PRO A 230 -18.54 -0.71 0.19
C PRO A 230 -19.99 -0.74 0.68
N GLY A 231 -20.88 0.03 0.04
CA GLY A 231 -22.30 0.03 0.41
C GLY A 231 -22.95 -1.35 0.35
N GLU A 232 -22.65 -2.15 -0.70
CA GLU A 232 -23.15 -3.53 -0.85
C GLU A 232 -22.42 -4.48 0.10
N PHE A 233 -21.10 -4.37 0.17
CA PHE A 233 -20.24 -5.23 0.97
C PHE A 233 -20.64 -5.26 2.46
N PHE A 234 -20.89 -4.09 3.05
CA PHE A 234 -21.19 -3.97 4.48
C PHE A 234 -22.67 -4.12 4.84
N THR A 235 -23.61 -3.89 3.89
CA THR A 235 -25.05 -3.95 4.19
C THR A 235 -25.74 -5.20 3.66
N ASN A 236 -25.29 -5.73 2.52
CA ASN A 236 -25.91 -6.88 1.85
C ASN A 236 -24.86 -7.74 1.14
N PRO A 237 -23.88 -8.31 1.86
CA PRO A 237 -22.83 -9.13 1.27
C PRO A 237 -23.42 -10.35 0.56
N LYS A 238 -22.92 -10.64 -0.64
CA LYS A 238 -23.41 -11.73 -1.50
C LYS A 238 -22.94 -13.08 -1.01
N GLU A 239 -21.70 -13.13 -0.55
CA GLU A 239 -21.03 -14.38 -0.19
C GLU A 239 -21.26 -14.73 1.30
N GLU A 240 -21.54 -15.99 1.57
CA GLU A 240 -21.69 -16.49 2.94
C GLU A 240 -20.43 -16.28 3.79
N ARG A 241 -19.26 -16.42 3.16
CA ARG A 241 -17.97 -16.19 3.83
C ARG A 241 -17.83 -14.74 4.29
N THR A 242 -18.32 -13.78 3.52
CA THR A 242 -18.33 -12.36 3.88
C THR A 242 -19.29 -12.09 5.04
N ARG A 243 -20.49 -12.67 5.01
CA ARG A 243 -21.46 -12.57 6.13
C ARG A 243 -20.87 -13.08 7.43
N GLN A 244 -20.23 -14.25 7.39
CA GLN A 244 -19.57 -14.84 8.57
C GLN A 244 -18.42 -13.98 9.06
N PHE A 245 -17.60 -13.46 8.17
CA PHE A 245 -16.48 -12.58 8.52
C PHE A 245 -16.98 -11.30 9.19
N LEU A 246 -17.95 -10.62 8.60
CA LEU A 246 -18.52 -9.38 9.15
C LEU A 246 -19.20 -9.63 10.51
N ALA A 247 -19.94 -10.73 10.68
CA ALA A 247 -20.58 -11.07 11.95
C ALA A 247 -19.59 -11.32 13.12
N HIS A 248 -18.31 -11.53 12.83
CA HIS A 248 -17.28 -11.71 13.85
C HIS A 248 -16.58 -10.42 14.25
N ILE A 249 -16.68 -9.37 13.42
CA ILE A 249 -15.90 -8.14 13.61
C ILE A 249 -16.75 -6.89 13.80
N LEU A 250 -18.06 -6.95 13.49
CA LEU A 250 -19.09 -5.94 13.78
C LEU A 250 -19.89 -6.33 15.01
#